data_b1a40fc0a022dceef51036b2067cfa82
#
_entry.id   b1a40fc0a022dceef51036b2067cfa82
#
_cell.length_a   1.000
_cell.length_b   1.000
_cell.length_c   1.000
_cell.angle_alpha   90.00
_cell.angle_beta   90.00
_cell.angle_gamma   90.00
#
_symmetry.space_group_name_H-M   'P 1'
#
loop_
_entity.id
_entity.type
_entity.pdbx_description
1 polymer ?
#
loop_
_entity_poly.entity_id
_entity_poly.type
_entity_poly.pdbx_seq_one_letter_code
_entity_poly.pdbx_strand_id
1 'polypeptide(L)'
;ALARGAVFNVPPNKVRLVAQPHGGSFGGKGGARGCDITILLSRKSGGRPVKWIEDRMEYLTGGAGQAWDRHYEASLALDKDGKVTGFRVKLLDDLGATAEGWGAVSSAKPLAAFTGCYAIPTAQYDLTIVATNKLPGSPYRGMGPPPHNFVLERLMDVAARKLELDPGEIRRRNFIPKDAFPYTIASGNEYDSGDYEAALDAVLEMGDYKALRERQKKAREQGRYLGIGLVNTIEPGVFDWNAYAVVGQPGTGVPEGATVSLDLYGKVTVRVGFALEGQGQYTVISQVLADYFGIEIDDVRVVHQDTLSAPPHFGPGGSR
;
A
#
# COMPACT_ATOMS: atom_id res chain seq x y z
N ALA A 1 21.18 -6.98 -3.47
CA ALA A 1 22.58 -7.39 -3.42
C ALA A 1 23.00 -7.83 -2.01
N LEU A 2 22.80 -6.99 -0.97
CA LEU A 2 23.21 -7.30 0.42
C LEU A 2 22.68 -8.66 0.91
N ALA A 3 21.37 -8.88 0.87
CA ALA A 3 20.76 -10.12 1.34
C ALA A 3 21.29 -11.35 0.59
N ARG A 4 21.48 -11.25 -0.73
CA ARG A 4 22.03 -12.35 -1.54
C ARG A 4 23.50 -12.60 -1.25
N GLY A 5 24.29 -11.54 -1.05
CA GLY A 5 25.67 -11.66 -0.59
C GLY A 5 25.77 -12.46 0.69
N ALA A 6 24.95 -12.15 1.69
CA ALA A 6 24.93 -12.84 2.98
C ALA A 6 24.54 -14.32 2.84
N VAL A 7 23.47 -14.65 2.10
CA VAL A 7 23.00 -16.04 1.92
C VAL A 7 24.05 -16.92 1.24
N PHE A 8 24.81 -16.39 0.27
CA PHE A 8 25.78 -17.15 -0.50
C PHE A 8 27.24 -16.95 -0.06
N ASN A 9 27.46 -16.22 1.02
CA ASN A 9 28.78 -15.85 1.51
C ASN A 9 29.67 -15.20 0.42
N VAL A 10 29.06 -14.25 -0.31
CA VAL A 10 29.73 -13.45 -1.34
C VAL A 10 29.72 -11.99 -0.91
N PRO A 11 30.86 -11.30 -0.94
CA PRO A 11 30.90 -9.88 -0.62
C PRO A 11 29.90 -9.08 -1.48
N PRO A 12 29.11 -8.18 -0.90
CA PRO A 12 28.05 -7.43 -1.63
C PRO A 12 28.55 -6.70 -2.88
N ASN A 13 29.78 -6.20 -2.86
CA ASN A 13 30.42 -5.53 -3.99
C ASN A 13 30.78 -6.48 -5.17
N LYS A 14 30.65 -7.79 -4.97
CA LYS A 14 30.78 -8.81 -6.02
C LYS A 14 29.43 -9.34 -6.53
N VAL A 15 28.32 -8.80 -6.01
CA VAL A 15 26.97 -9.14 -6.45
C VAL A 15 26.39 -7.96 -7.21
N ARG A 16 26.22 -8.10 -8.51
CA ARG A 16 25.52 -7.12 -9.34
C ARG A 16 24.08 -7.58 -9.58
N LEU A 17 23.13 -6.72 -9.27
CA LEU A 17 21.72 -6.91 -9.56
C LEU A 17 21.28 -5.83 -10.54
N VAL A 18 20.74 -6.27 -11.67
CA VAL A 18 20.15 -5.38 -12.69
C VAL A 18 18.66 -5.71 -12.76
N ALA A 19 17.80 -4.74 -12.43
CA ALA A 19 16.37 -4.92 -12.54
C ALA A 19 15.84 -4.16 -13.76
N GLN A 20 15.20 -4.90 -14.65
CA GLN A 20 14.52 -4.34 -15.82
C GLN A 20 13.07 -3.96 -15.45
N PRO A 21 12.41 -3.07 -16.20
CA PRO A 21 10.96 -2.90 -16.10
C PRO A 21 10.26 -4.24 -16.28
N HIS A 22 9.50 -4.67 -15.26
CA HIS A 22 8.98 -6.04 -15.20
C HIS A 22 7.44 -6.12 -15.19
N GLY A 23 6.78 -5.02 -15.50
CA GLY A 23 5.32 -4.92 -15.47
C GLY A 23 4.76 -4.88 -14.04
N GLY A 24 3.45 -4.77 -13.92
CA GLY A 24 2.77 -4.61 -12.64
C GLY A 24 3.08 -5.74 -11.67
N SER A 25 3.42 -5.37 -10.45
CA SER A 25 3.70 -6.30 -9.35
C SER A 25 2.55 -6.33 -8.33
N PHE A 26 1.97 -5.19 -8.03
CA PHE A 26 0.90 -5.01 -7.03
C PHE A 26 1.22 -5.62 -5.66
N GLY A 27 2.52 -5.80 -5.37
CA GLY A 27 3.03 -6.48 -4.17
C GLY A 27 3.47 -7.93 -4.40
N GLY A 28 2.96 -8.62 -5.41
CA GLY A 28 3.23 -10.05 -5.65
C GLY A 28 4.61 -10.40 -6.18
N LYS A 29 5.39 -9.42 -6.69
CA LYS A 29 6.74 -9.64 -7.23
C LYS A 29 7.85 -9.18 -6.28
N GLY A 30 7.52 -8.92 -5.01
CA GLY A 30 8.47 -8.42 -4.02
C GLY A 30 9.56 -9.41 -3.59
N GLY A 31 9.45 -10.67 -3.93
CA GLY A 31 10.44 -11.71 -3.67
C GLY A 31 11.22 -12.10 -4.92
N ALA A 32 12.50 -12.36 -4.78
CA ALA A 32 13.34 -12.87 -5.86
C ALA A 32 13.36 -14.42 -5.87
N ARG A 33 12.18 -15.03 -5.96
CA ARG A 33 11.97 -16.49 -5.75
C ARG A 33 12.91 -17.40 -6.52
N GLY A 34 13.03 -17.21 -7.82
CA GLY A 34 13.92 -18.01 -8.66
C GLY A 34 15.40 -17.64 -8.53
N CYS A 35 15.75 -16.50 -7.96
CA CYS A 35 17.14 -16.03 -7.94
C CYS A 35 18.05 -16.94 -7.14
N ASP A 36 17.63 -17.44 -5.99
CA ASP A 36 18.46 -18.29 -5.14
C ASP A 36 18.70 -19.64 -5.79
N ILE A 37 17.65 -20.20 -6.41
CA ILE A 37 17.74 -21.47 -7.16
C ILE A 37 18.66 -21.30 -8.37
N THR A 38 18.53 -20.23 -9.15
CA THR A 38 19.37 -19.98 -10.32
C THR A 38 20.84 -19.77 -9.94
N ILE A 39 21.11 -19.08 -8.82
CA ILE A 39 22.48 -18.91 -8.30
C ILE A 39 23.08 -20.27 -7.92
N LEU A 40 22.33 -21.10 -7.18
CA LEU A 40 22.79 -22.44 -6.79
C LEU A 40 23.05 -23.34 -8.00
N LEU A 41 22.14 -23.34 -8.96
CA LEU A 41 22.28 -24.12 -10.19
C LEU A 41 23.49 -23.63 -11.02
N SER A 42 23.70 -22.34 -11.14
CA SER A 42 24.88 -21.77 -11.82
C SER A 42 26.17 -22.21 -11.14
N ARG A 43 26.25 -22.15 -9.80
CA ARG A 43 27.43 -22.64 -9.07
C ARG A 43 27.66 -24.13 -9.31
N LYS A 44 26.62 -24.97 -9.26
CA LYS A 44 26.73 -26.42 -9.49
C LYS A 44 27.10 -26.76 -10.91
N SER A 45 26.74 -25.97 -11.90
CA SER A 45 27.09 -26.17 -13.31
C SER A 45 28.43 -25.57 -13.73
N GLY A 46 29.27 -25.16 -12.78
CA GLY A 46 30.58 -24.57 -13.07
C GLY A 46 30.50 -23.11 -13.57
N GLY A 47 29.54 -22.33 -13.13
CA GLY A 47 29.41 -20.93 -13.47
C GLY A 47 28.64 -20.64 -14.76
N ARG A 48 27.92 -21.61 -15.30
CA ARG A 48 27.10 -21.41 -16.49
C ARG A 48 25.90 -20.51 -16.19
N PRO A 49 25.46 -19.67 -17.15
CA PRO A 49 24.24 -18.89 -17.01
C PRO A 49 23.00 -19.78 -16.81
N VAL A 50 22.16 -19.40 -15.89
CA VAL A 50 20.88 -20.10 -15.61
C VAL A 50 19.75 -19.11 -15.73
N LYS A 51 18.69 -19.51 -16.44
CA LYS A 51 17.48 -18.73 -16.61
C LYS A 51 16.32 -19.44 -15.94
N TRP A 52 15.51 -18.68 -15.19
CA TRP A 52 14.25 -19.13 -14.60
C TRP A 52 13.09 -18.31 -15.18
N ILE A 53 12.06 -18.99 -15.62
CA ILE A 53 10.79 -18.39 -16.06
C ILE A 53 9.68 -19.19 -15.42
N GLU A 54 8.87 -18.53 -14.60
CA GLU A 54 7.66 -19.14 -14.03
C GLU A 54 6.50 -19.04 -15.04
N ASP A 55 5.75 -20.12 -15.20
CA ASP A 55 4.45 -20.06 -15.83
C ASP A 55 3.38 -19.54 -14.84
N ARG A 56 2.14 -19.39 -15.29
CA ARG A 56 1.07 -18.87 -14.45
C ARG A 56 0.75 -19.79 -13.28
N MET A 57 0.79 -21.09 -13.47
CA MET A 57 0.48 -22.06 -12.42
C MET A 57 1.61 -22.14 -11.39
N GLU A 58 2.84 -22.14 -11.82
CA GLU A 58 4.01 -22.06 -10.92
C GLU A 58 3.98 -20.78 -10.08
N TYR A 59 3.65 -19.65 -10.69
CA TYR A 59 3.51 -18.39 -9.97
C TYR A 59 2.39 -18.44 -8.92
N LEU A 60 1.23 -19.03 -9.25
CA LEU A 60 0.07 -19.08 -8.35
C LEU A 60 0.21 -20.15 -7.26
N THR A 61 1.00 -21.21 -7.47
CA THR A 61 1.09 -22.34 -6.55
C THR A 61 2.43 -22.47 -5.84
N GLY A 62 3.50 -21.93 -6.41
CA GLY A 62 4.86 -22.08 -5.88
C GLY A 62 5.39 -20.88 -5.11
N GLY A 63 4.66 -19.82 -5.03
CA GLY A 63 5.13 -18.59 -4.42
C GLY A 63 4.26 -18.03 -3.31
N ALA A 64 4.62 -16.86 -2.78
CA ALA A 64 3.75 -16.14 -1.88
C ALA A 64 2.42 -15.84 -2.57
N GLY A 65 1.32 -16.20 -1.95
CA GLY A 65 -0.01 -15.86 -2.42
C GLY A 65 -0.18 -14.36 -2.51
N GLN A 66 -1.18 -13.93 -3.26
CA GLN A 66 -1.65 -12.55 -3.24
C GLN A 66 -2.95 -12.50 -2.48
N ALA A 67 -3.21 -11.39 -1.80
CA ALA A 67 -4.37 -11.16 -0.98
C ALA A 67 -4.34 -11.87 0.39
N TRP A 68 -5.43 -11.73 1.09
CA TRP A 68 -5.51 -12.03 2.51
C TRP A 68 -6.65 -13.01 2.79
N ASP A 69 -6.44 -13.85 3.80
CA ASP A 69 -7.51 -14.66 4.40
C ASP A 69 -7.71 -14.17 5.84
N ARG A 70 -8.66 -13.25 6.00
CA ARG A 70 -8.86 -12.49 7.24
C ARG A 70 -10.28 -12.60 7.74
N HIS A 71 -10.42 -12.92 9.01
CA HIS A 71 -11.68 -12.85 9.72
C HIS A 71 -11.69 -11.67 10.69
N TYR A 72 -12.70 -10.80 10.55
CA TYR A 72 -12.86 -9.62 11.37
C TYR A 72 -14.10 -9.71 12.23
N GLU A 73 -13.93 -9.50 13.54
CA GLU A 73 -15.00 -9.12 14.46
C GLU A 73 -14.79 -7.67 14.84
N ALA A 74 -15.76 -6.79 14.53
CA ALA A 74 -15.59 -5.37 14.76
C ALA A 74 -16.84 -4.68 15.28
N SER A 75 -16.66 -3.62 16.05
CA SER A 75 -17.75 -2.83 16.62
C SER A 75 -17.40 -1.36 16.74
N LEU A 76 -18.41 -0.50 16.60
CA LEU A 76 -18.36 0.93 16.92
C LEU A 76 -19.22 1.22 18.15
N ALA A 77 -18.72 2.05 19.05
CA ALA A 77 -19.50 2.71 20.09
C ALA A 77 -19.87 4.12 19.60
N LEU A 78 -21.14 4.46 19.71
CA LEU A 78 -21.66 5.76 19.29
C LEU A 78 -22.50 6.37 20.40
N ASP A 79 -22.51 7.70 20.48
CA ASP A 79 -23.50 8.42 21.26
C ASP A 79 -24.85 8.55 20.51
N LYS A 80 -25.84 9.15 21.17
CA LYS A 80 -27.18 9.36 20.60
C LYS A 80 -27.22 10.27 19.36
N ASP A 81 -26.19 11.10 19.18
CA ASP A 81 -26.08 12.05 18.09
C ASP A 81 -25.26 11.49 16.91
N GLY A 82 -24.83 10.22 17.01
CA GLY A 82 -24.08 9.54 15.98
C GLY A 82 -22.59 9.84 15.97
N LYS A 83 -22.05 10.43 17.03
CA LYS A 83 -20.60 10.56 17.21
C LYS A 83 -20.01 9.24 17.65
N VAL A 84 -18.97 8.79 16.96
CA VAL A 84 -18.22 7.57 17.31
C VAL A 84 -17.31 7.87 18.48
N THR A 85 -17.48 7.13 19.57
CA THR A 85 -16.69 7.26 20.81
C THR A 85 -15.66 6.16 20.96
N GLY A 86 -15.79 5.06 20.20
CA GLY A 86 -14.83 3.97 20.23
C GLY A 86 -14.95 3.04 19.03
N PHE A 87 -13.81 2.44 18.64
CA PHE A 87 -13.70 1.46 17.56
C PHE A 87 -12.87 0.26 18.02
N ARG A 88 -13.46 -0.91 17.96
CA ARG A 88 -12.79 -2.17 18.31
C ARG A 88 -12.76 -3.10 17.11
N VAL A 89 -11.57 -3.68 16.88
CA VAL A 89 -11.35 -4.72 15.86
C VAL A 89 -10.63 -5.88 16.51
N LYS A 90 -11.14 -7.08 16.26
CA LYS A 90 -10.45 -8.33 16.49
C LYS A 90 -10.22 -8.99 15.14
N LEU A 91 -8.97 -9.20 14.80
CA LEU A 91 -8.54 -9.79 13.53
C LEU A 91 -7.89 -11.15 13.76
N LEU A 92 -8.40 -12.16 13.08
CA LEU A 92 -7.68 -13.40 12.84
C LEU A 92 -7.17 -13.39 11.40
N ASP A 93 -5.85 -13.42 11.23
CA ASP A 93 -5.16 -13.36 9.92
C ASP A 93 -4.44 -14.70 9.66
N ASP A 94 -4.84 -15.41 8.62
CA ASP A 94 -4.18 -16.64 8.18
C ASP A 94 -3.10 -16.31 7.15
N LEU A 95 -1.85 -16.36 7.59
CA LEU A 95 -0.69 -16.07 6.74
C LEU A 95 -0.22 -17.27 5.91
N GLY A 96 -0.87 -18.43 6.01
CA GLY A 96 -0.44 -19.62 5.32
C GLY A 96 0.79 -20.30 5.96
N ALA A 97 1.55 -21.04 5.17
CA ALA A 97 2.60 -21.93 5.69
C ALA A 97 3.80 -21.21 6.31
N THR A 98 4.10 -20.00 5.85
CA THR A 98 5.24 -19.23 6.33
C THR A 98 4.90 -17.73 6.35
N ALA A 99 5.47 -17.00 7.31
CA ALA A 99 5.38 -15.54 7.35
C ALA A 99 6.45 -14.89 6.45
N GLU A 100 6.50 -15.28 5.17
CA GLU A 100 7.50 -14.78 4.24
C GLU A 100 7.35 -13.28 3.97
N GLY A 101 8.49 -12.60 3.89
CA GLY A 101 8.58 -11.21 3.49
C GLY A 101 7.72 -10.28 4.34
N TRP A 102 6.79 -9.59 3.71
CA TRP A 102 5.96 -8.55 4.32
C TRP A 102 4.57 -9.03 4.78
N GLY A 103 4.32 -10.35 4.80
CA GLY A 103 3.01 -10.90 5.14
C GLY A 103 2.51 -10.42 6.51
N ALA A 104 3.29 -10.66 7.57
CA ALA A 104 2.94 -10.24 8.93
C ALA A 104 2.84 -8.70 9.08
N VAL A 105 3.68 -7.95 8.36
CA VAL A 105 3.60 -6.48 8.34
C VAL A 105 2.27 -6.00 7.77
N SER A 106 1.70 -6.72 6.81
CA SER A 106 0.40 -6.38 6.24
C SER A 106 -0.75 -6.46 7.25
N SER A 107 -0.61 -7.30 8.28
CA SER A 107 -1.60 -7.42 9.37
C SER A 107 -1.58 -6.21 10.31
N ALA A 108 -0.41 -5.60 10.51
CA ALA A 108 -0.22 -4.45 11.38
C ALA A 108 -0.33 -3.10 10.64
N LYS A 109 -0.13 -3.05 9.32
CA LYS A 109 -0.17 -1.79 8.54
C LYS A 109 -1.47 -0.98 8.73
N PRO A 110 -2.66 -1.54 8.96
CA PRO A 110 -3.85 -0.76 9.27
C PRO A 110 -3.68 0.21 10.44
N LEU A 111 -2.77 -0.06 11.40
CA LEU A 111 -2.50 0.84 12.51
C LEU A 111 -2.03 2.24 12.05
N ALA A 112 -1.41 2.34 10.88
CA ALA A 112 -0.99 3.63 10.32
C ALA A 112 -2.16 4.56 9.96
N ALA A 113 -3.37 4.02 9.75
CA ALA A 113 -4.60 4.78 9.49
C ALA A 113 -5.82 4.08 10.12
N PHE A 114 -5.69 3.66 11.38
CA PHE A 114 -6.63 2.74 12.02
C PHE A 114 -8.04 3.27 12.12
N THR A 115 -8.20 4.55 12.44
CA THR A 115 -9.49 5.22 12.55
C THR A 115 -9.97 5.85 11.24
N GLY A 116 -9.24 5.63 10.13
CA GLY A 116 -9.55 6.26 8.84
C GLY A 116 -9.53 7.79 8.95
N CYS A 117 -10.45 8.44 8.26
CA CYS A 117 -10.61 9.90 8.29
C CYS A 117 -11.43 10.41 9.50
N TYR A 118 -11.70 9.54 10.49
CA TYR A 118 -12.62 9.87 11.58
C TYR A 118 -11.89 10.21 12.88
N ALA A 119 -12.43 11.20 13.60
CA ALA A 119 -11.98 11.65 14.93
C ALA A 119 -12.49 10.70 16.02
N ILE A 120 -12.02 9.45 16.00
CA ILE A 120 -12.39 8.40 16.97
C ILE A 120 -11.39 8.42 18.12
N PRO A 121 -11.82 8.76 19.35
CA PRO A 121 -10.90 9.01 20.46
C PRO A 121 -10.32 7.73 21.08
N THR A 122 -11.02 6.60 20.96
CA THR A 122 -10.60 5.34 21.57
C THR A 122 -10.63 4.21 20.54
N ALA A 123 -9.56 3.45 20.46
CA ALA A 123 -9.45 2.33 19.54
C ALA A 123 -8.79 1.11 20.22
N GLN A 124 -9.24 -0.08 19.84
CA GLN A 124 -8.66 -1.35 20.25
C GLN A 124 -8.44 -2.25 19.04
N TYR A 125 -7.26 -2.83 18.92
CA TYR A 125 -6.91 -3.78 17.89
C TYR A 125 -6.33 -5.06 18.49
N ASP A 126 -7.10 -6.14 18.45
CA ASP A 126 -6.68 -7.47 18.90
C ASP A 126 -6.30 -8.29 17.66
N LEU A 127 -5.00 -8.52 17.45
CA LEU A 127 -4.46 -9.22 16.29
C LEU A 127 -3.99 -10.61 16.68
N THR A 128 -4.54 -11.63 16.01
CA THR A 128 -4.07 -13.01 16.06
C THR A 128 -3.62 -13.44 14.67
N ILE A 129 -2.38 -13.87 14.55
CA ILE A 129 -1.81 -14.40 13.30
C ILE A 129 -1.65 -15.90 13.45
N VAL A 130 -2.12 -16.66 12.46
CA VAL A 130 -2.00 -18.11 12.43
C VAL A 130 -1.26 -18.58 11.18
N ALA A 131 -0.57 -19.70 11.31
CA ALA A 131 0.05 -20.40 10.19
C ALA A 131 -0.81 -21.64 9.84
N THR A 132 -1.02 -21.87 8.56
CA THR A 132 -1.79 -23.01 8.03
C THR A 132 -1.13 -23.58 6.78
N ASN A 133 -1.66 -24.71 6.28
CA ASN A 133 -1.13 -25.33 5.05
C ASN A 133 -1.61 -24.67 3.76
N LYS A 134 -1.68 -23.34 3.75
CA LYS A 134 -1.97 -22.52 2.56
C LYS A 134 -0.70 -21.89 2.01
N LEU A 135 -0.79 -21.33 0.82
CA LEU A 135 0.26 -20.46 0.28
C LEU A 135 0.51 -19.29 1.23
N PRO A 136 1.77 -18.88 1.42
CA PRO A 136 2.10 -17.73 2.24
C PRO A 136 1.39 -16.48 1.75
N GLY A 137 0.75 -15.74 2.68
CA GLY A 137 0.23 -14.42 2.42
C GLY A 137 1.34 -13.45 2.05
N SER A 138 1.13 -12.63 1.06
CA SER A 138 2.07 -11.60 0.66
C SER A 138 1.39 -10.24 0.53
N PRO A 139 2.16 -9.15 0.46
CA PRO A 139 1.58 -7.86 0.14
C PRO A 139 0.77 -7.91 -1.16
N TYR A 140 -0.40 -7.35 -1.11
CA TYR A 140 -1.22 -7.03 -2.26
C TYR A 140 -1.63 -5.57 -2.19
N ARG A 141 -1.93 -4.93 -3.31
CA ARG A 141 -2.23 -3.49 -3.44
C ARG A 141 -3.01 -2.95 -2.24
N GLY A 142 -2.42 -1.94 -1.54
CA GLY A 142 -2.88 -1.45 -0.24
C GLY A 142 -2.24 -2.15 0.96
N MET A 143 -1.78 -3.39 0.87
CA MET A 143 -1.01 -4.10 1.91
C MET A 143 -1.67 -4.08 3.30
N GLY A 144 -2.94 -4.43 3.38
CA GLY A 144 -3.68 -4.53 4.66
C GLY A 144 -4.80 -3.52 4.88
N PRO A 145 -4.62 -2.22 4.67
CA PRO A 145 -5.69 -1.23 4.77
C PRO A 145 -6.98 -1.53 4.01
N PRO A 146 -6.99 -2.05 2.77
CA PRO A 146 -8.25 -2.25 2.05
C PRO A 146 -9.30 -3.08 2.79
N PRO A 147 -9.02 -4.29 3.32
CA PRO A 147 -10.02 -5.01 4.11
C PRO A 147 -10.37 -4.32 5.42
N HIS A 148 -9.44 -3.61 6.05
CA HIS A 148 -9.70 -2.83 7.26
C HIS A 148 -10.63 -1.64 6.97
N ASN A 149 -10.37 -0.90 5.91
CA ASN A 149 -11.23 0.21 5.47
C ASN A 149 -12.63 -0.29 5.13
N PHE A 150 -12.75 -1.45 4.46
CA PHE A 150 -14.06 -2.07 4.24
C PHE A 150 -14.81 -2.32 5.55
N VAL A 151 -14.15 -2.82 6.59
CA VAL A 151 -14.77 -3.07 7.90
C VAL A 151 -15.24 -1.78 8.55
N LEU A 152 -14.38 -0.75 8.60
CA LEU A 152 -14.71 0.54 9.20
C LEU A 152 -15.87 1.21 8.47
N GLU A 153 -15.78 1.33 7.15
CA GLU A 153 -16.79 1.99 6.34
C GLU A 153 -18.14 1.24 6.35
N ARG A 154 -18.07 -0.10 6.43
CA ARG A 154 -19.28 -0.92 6.58
C ARG A 154 -19.95 -0.72 7.94
N LEU A 155 -19.19 -0.53 9.01
CA LEU A 155 -19.73 -0.19 10.32
C LEU A 155 -20.34 1.20 10.33
N MET A 156 -19.78 2.18 9.62
CA MET A 156 -20.40 3.50 9.43
C MET A 156 -21.75 3.39 8.72
N ASP A 157 -21.88 2.55 7.69
CA ASP A 157 -23.15 2.28 7.02
C ASP A 157 -24.18 1.59 7.95
N VAL A 158 -23.74 0.66 8.79
CA VAL A 158 -24.61 -0.01 9.77
C VAL A 158 -25.09 0.99 10.81
N ALA A 159 -24.20 1.85 11.29
CA ALA A 159 -24.54 2.93 12.24
C ALA A 159 -25.54 3.93 11.62
N ALA A 160 -25.29 4.39 10.40
CA ALA A 160 -26.20 5.26 9.67
C ALA A 160 -27.62 4.67 9.60
N ARG A 161 -27.72 3.40 9.27
CA ARG A 161 -29.00 2.69 9.17
C ARG A 161 -29.71 2.58 10.53
N LYS A 162 -28.96 2.25 11.60
CA LYS A 162 -29.54 2.12 12.94
C LYS A 162 -30.01 3.43 13.53
N LEU A 163 -29.37 4.53 13.16
CA LEU A 163 -29.73 5.88 13.62
C LEU A 163 -30.63 6.62 12.64
N GLU A 164 -31.05 5.96 11.55
CA GLU A 164 -31.87 6.54 10.48
C GLU A 164 -31.24 7.80 9.85
N LEU A 165 -29.90 7.84 9.80
CA LEU A 165 -29.12 8.91 9.20
C LEU A 165 -28.73 8.58 7.75
N ASP A 166 -28.49 9.63 6.96
CA ASP A 166 -27.87 9.46 5.65
C ASP A 166 -26.42 8.98 5.81
N PRO A 167 -25.93 8.05 4.94
CA PRO A 167 -24.55 7.59 4.99
C PRO A 167 -23.49 8.68 4.87
N GLY A 168 -23.74 9.75 4.12
CA GLY A 168 -22.85 10.91 4.06
C GLY A 168 -22.87 11.72 5.35
N GLU A 169 -24.06 11.89 5.93
CA GLU A 169 -24.23 12.68 7.14
C GLU A 169 -23.52 12.08 8.36
N ILE A 170 -23.58 10.76 8.57
CA ILE A 170 -22.87 10.14 9.70
C ILE A 170 -21.36 10.27 9.54
N ARG A 171 -20.84 10.20 8.32
CA ARG A 171 -19.41 10.41 8.03
C ARG A 171 -19.01 11.84 8.34
N ARG A 172 -19.77 12.82 7.86
CA ARG A 172 -19.54 14.24 8.11
C ARG A 172 -19.46 14.57 9.60
N ARG A 173 -20.36 14.03 10.41
CA ARG A 173 -20.35 14.20 11.87
C ARG A 173 -19.07 13.71 12.54
N ASN A 174 -18.37 12.77 11.92
CA ASN A 174 -17.24 12.08 12.53
C ASN A 174 -15.88 12.41 11.89
N PHE A 175 -15.82 13.20 10.84
CA PHE A 175 -14.55 13.59 10.25
C PHE A 175 -13.64 14.32 11.23
N ILE A 176 -12.34 14.12 11.05
CA ILE A 176 -11.33 14.99 11.62
C ILE A 176 -11.48 16.36 10.97
N PRO A 177 -11.73 17.44 11.75
CA PRO A 177 -11.88 18.79 11.21
C PRO A 177 -10.60 19.25 10.49
N LYS A 178 -10.74 20.02 9.41
CA LYS A 178 -9.58 20.51 8.62
C LYS A 178 -8.64 21.44 9.39
N ASP A 179 -9.12 22.08 10.43
CA ASP A 179 -8.35 22.96 11.32
C ASP A 179 -7.70 22.23 12.50
N ALA A 180 -7.92 20.91 12.61
CA ALA A 180 -7.34 20.08 13.68
C ALA A 180 -5.97 19.49 13.31
N PHE A 181 -5.48 19.66 12.10
CA PHE A 181 -4.19 19.13 11.66
C PHE A 181 -3.00 19.98 12.14
N PRO A 182 -1.82 19.35 12.46
CA PRO A 182 -1.58 17.91 12.44
C PRO A 182 -2.40 17.17 13.50
N TYR A 183 -2.95 16.00 13.16
CA TYR A 183 -3.86 15.25 14.01
C TYR A 183 -3.31 13.87 14.34
N THR A 184 -3.16 13.56 15.64
CA THR A 184 -2.75 12.24 16.10
C THR A 184 -3.97 11.36 16.32
N ILE A 185 -4.09 10.27 15.54
CA ILE A 185 -5.16 9.28 15.68
C ILE A 185 -4.96 8.36 16.88
N ALA A 186 -6.00 7.64 17.30
CA ALA A 186 -5.96 6.78 18.49
C ALA A 186 -4.88 5.67 18.46
N SER A 187 -4.38 5.28 17.29
CA SER A 187 -3.24 4.37 17.16
C SER A 187 -1.87 5.03 17.28
N GLY A 188 -1.81 6.34 17.48
CA GLY A 188 -0.58 7.09 17.71
C GLY A 188 0.10 7.62 16.45
N ASN A 189 -0.45 7.35 15.25
CA ASN A 189 0.08 7.94 14.03
C ASN A 189 -0.43 9.37 13.82
N GLU A 190 0.39 10.24 13.24
CA GLU A 190 0.05 11.62 12.95
C GLU A 190 -0.30 11.81 11.47
N TYR A 191 -1.39 12.52 11.22
CA TYR A 191 -1.78 12.98 9.90
C TYR A 191 -1.39 14.44 9.75
N ASP A 192 -0.74 14.77 8.65
CA ASP A 192 -0.19 16.11 8.40
C ASP A 192 -1.26 17.11 7.96
N SER A 193 -2.21 16.69 7.14
CA SER A 193 -3.23 17.55 6.52
C SER A 193 -4.44 16.75 6.04
N GLY A 194 -5.55 17.44 5.79
CA GLY A 194 -6.75 16.86 5.17
C GLY A 194 -7.92 17.82 5.15
N ASP A 195 -8.82 17.63 4.19
CA ASP A 195 -10.15 18.24 4.13
C ASP A 195 -11.15 17.19 3.64
N TYR A 196 -11.58 16.35 4.57
CA TYR A 196 -12.45 15.20 4.27
C TYR A 196 -13.87 15.60 3.92
N GLU A 197 -14.32 16.74 4.45
CA GLU A 197 -15.63 17.29 4.16
C GLU A 197 -15.70 17.78 2.71
N ALA A 198 -14.72 18.55 2.27
CA ALA A 198 -14.64 19.00 0.88
C ALA A 198 -14.54 17.82 -0.11
N ALA A 199 -13.80 16.76 0.24
CA ALA A 199 -13.72 15.56 -0.58
C ALA A 199 -15.06 14.82 -0.68
N LEU A 200 -15.80 14.74 0.44
CA LEU A 200 -17.15 14.17 0.45
C LEU A 200 -18.11 15.00 -0.40
N ASP A 201 -18.11 16.32 -0.24
CA ASP A 201 -18.97 17.23 -1.01
C ASP A 201 -18.74 17.11 -2.49
N ALA A 202 -17.47 17.11 -2.92
CA ALA A 202 -17.11 16.93 -4.33
C ALA A 202 -17.63 15.61 -4.92
N VAL A 203 -17.49 14.50 -4.19
CA VAL A 203 -17.96 13.18 -4.64
C VAL A 203 -19.48 13.10 -4.69
N LEU A 204 -20.18 13.71 -3.74
CA LEU A 204 -21.64 13.75 -3.71
C LEU A 204 -22.23 14.59 -4.86
N GLU A 205 -21.56 15.71 -5.19
CA GLU A 205 -21.91 16.56 -6.32
C GLU A 205 -21.64 15.85 -7.65
N MET A 206 -20.40 15.35 -7.88
CA MET A 206 -20.02 14.66 -9.13
C MET A 206 -20.90 13.44 -9.41
N GLY A 207 -21.31 12.73 -8.37
CA GLY A 207 -22.16 11.54 -8.46
C GLY A 207 -23.65 11.83 -8.53
N ASP A 208 -24.08 13.09 -8.48
CA ASP A 208 -25.48 13.49 -8.32
C ASP A 208 -26.21 12.61 -7.29
N TYR A 209 -25.64 12.60 -6.09
CA TYR A 209 -26.05 11.69 -5.02
C TYR A 209 -27.54 11.79 -4.70
N LYS A 210 -28.12 13.00 -4.76
CA LYS A 210 -29.55 13.21 -4.51
C LYS A 210 -30.40 12.49 -5.54
N ALA A 211 -30.09 12.61 -6.82
CA ALA A 211 -30.81 11.90 -7.88
C ALA A 211 -30.60 10.37 -7.77
N LEU A 212 -29.42 9.91 -7.38
CA LEU A 212 -29.17 8.49 -7.11
C LEU A 212 -30.06 7.96 -5.97
N ARG A 213 -30.25 8.71 -4.89
CA ARG A 213 -31.13 8.34 -3.78
C ARG A 213 -32.60 8.27 -4.20
N GLU A 214 -33.08 9.25 -4.97
CA GLU A 214 -34.43 9.23 -5.53
C GLU A 214 -34.63 8.04 -6.51
N ARG A 215 -33.67 7.78 -7.36
CA ARG A 215 -33.69 6.61 -8.24
C ARG A 215 -33.71 5.29 -7.46
N GLN A 216 -32.95 5.20 -6.37
CA GLN A 216 -32.97 4.02 -5.48
C GLN A 216 -34.34 3.80 -4.87
N LYS A 217 -35.00 4.87 -4.37
CA LYS A 217 -36.33 4.82 -3.81
C LYS A 217 -37.36 4.33 -4.85
N LYS A 218 -37.40 4.95 -6.02
CA LYS A 218 -38.29 4.55 -7.13
C LYS A 218 -38.06 3.11 -7.57
N ALA A 219 -36.81 2.68 -7.66
CA ALA A 219 -36.48 1.29 -8.02
C ALA A 219 -37.05 0.30 -7.00
N ARG A 220 -36.99 0.61 -5.70
CA ARG A 220 -37.53 -0.24 -4.64
C ARG A 220 -39.07 -0.35 -4.71
N GLU A 221 -39.76 0.72 -5.03
CA GLU A 221 -41.22 0.72 -5.26
C GLU A 221 -41.61 -0.23 -6.41
N GLN A 222 -40.70 -0.47 -7.35
CA GLN A 222 -40.86 -1.39 -8.48
C GLN A 222 -40.32 -2.79 -8.21
N GLY A 223 -39.97 -3.13 -6.94
CA GLY A 223 -39.41 -4.42 -6.56
C GLY A 223 -37.93 -4.60 -6.99
N ARG A 224 -37.24 -3.55 -7.42
CA ARG A 224 -35.83 -3.57 -7.82
C ARG A 224 -34.97 -2.97 -6.71
N TYR A 225 -33.82 -3.60 -6.46
CA TYR A 225 -32.87 -3.13 -5.45
C TYR A 225 -31.63 -2.54 -6.10
N LEU A 226 -31.48 -1.22 -5.97
CA LEU A 226 -30.31 -0.47 -6.42
C LEU A 226 -29.37 -0.26 -5.25
N GLY A 227 -28.13 -0.75 -5.33
CA GLY A 227 -27.08 -0.51 -4.36
C GLY A 227 -26.38 0.83 -4.60
N ILE A 228 -26.14 1.57 -3.54
CA ILE A 228 -25.30 2.78 -3.53
C ILE A 228 -24.28 2.58 -2.43
N GLY A 229 -22.99 2.64 -2.77
CA GLY A 229 -21.87 2.61 -1.83
C GLY A 229 -21.23 4.00 -1.75
N LEU A 230 -20.98 4.46 -0.54
CA LEU A 230 -20.24 5.69 -0.25
C LEU A 230 -19.18 5.38 0.79
N VAL A 231 -17.92 5.73 0.49
CA VAL A 231 -16.79 5.47 1.37
C VAL A 231 -15.84 6.66 1.39
N ASN A 232 -15.21 6.90 2.55
CA ASN A 232 -14.12 7.84 2.73
C ASN A 232 -12.92 7.10 3.32
N THR A 233 -11.86 6.93 2.56
CA THR A 233 -10.70 6.12 2.99
C THR A 233 -9.42 6.92 2.97
N ILE A 234 -8.51 6.58 3.89
CA ILE A 234 -7.12 7.01 3.88
C ILE A 234 -6.26 5.81 3.53
N GLU A 235 -5.38 5.99 2.57
CA GLU A 235 -4.34 5.02 2.22
C GLU A 235 -2.98 5.56 2.67
N PRO A 236 -2.34 4.92 3.67
CA PRO A 236 -0.97 5.27 4.05
C PRO A 236 0.00 4.82 2.96
N GLY A 237 0.30 5.71 2.01
CA GLY A 237 1.13 5.43 0.83
C GLY A 237 2.63 5.46 1.11
N VAL A 238 3.06 6.14 2.16
CA VAL A 238 4.46 6.25 2.57
C VAL A 238 4.72 5.34 3.78
N PHE A 239 5.89 4.71 3.81
CA PHE A 239 6.31 3.92 4.96
C PHE A 239 6.79 4.84 6.07
N ASP A 240 6.00 4.95 7.13
CA ASP A 240 6.47 5.51 8.39
C ASP A 240 7.21 4.42 9.20
N TRP A 241 8.52 4.58 9.33
CA TRP A 241 9.35 3.65 10.08
C TRP A 241 9.02 3.59 11.57
N ASN A 242 8.50 4.66 12.15
CA ASN A 242 8.08 4.65 13.55
C ASN A 242 6.89 3.70 13.74
N ALA A 243 5.94 3.69 12.81
CA ALA A 243 4.85 2.71 12.82
C ALA A 243 5.36 1.27 12.63
N TYR A 244 6.43 1.06 11.85
CA TYR A 244 7.03 -0.25 11.67
C TYR A 244 7.91 -0.70 12.85
N ALA A 245 8.41 0.21 13.67
CA ALA A 245 9.11 -0.13 14.90
C ALA A 245 8.23 -0.93 15.87
N VAL A 246 6.92 -0.70 15.85
CA VAL A 246 5.93 -1.47 16.64
C VAL A 246 5.93 -2.96 16.27
N VAL A 247 6.30 -3.31 15.05
CA VAL A 247 6.40 -4.70 14.57
C VAL A 247 7.85 -5.23 14.56
N GLY A 248 8.74 -4.58 15.29
CA GLY A 248 10.11 -5.05 15.49
C GLY A 248 11.06 -4.79 14.31
N GLN A 249 10.68 -3.93 13.37
CA GLN A 249 11.60 -3.50 12.32
C GLN A 249 12.50 -2.38 12.86
N PRO A 250 13.83 -2.46 12.64
CA PRO A 250 14.73 -1.43 13.14
C PRO A 250 14.49 -0.09 12.43
N GLY A 251 14.44 0.99 13.19
CA GLY A 251 14.25 2.35 12.72
C GLY A 251 15.48 2.92 11.97
N THR A 252 15.99 2.19 10.98
CA THR A 252 17.23 2.56 10.25
C THR A 252 16.98 3.53 9.09
N GLY A 253 15.72 3.92 8.86
CA GLY A 253 15.34 4.72 7.71
C GLY A 253 15.37 3.94 6.38
N VAL A 254 14.83 4.53 5.34
CA VAL A 254 14.89 4.00 3.97
C VAL A 254 15.84 4.87 3.16
N PRO A 255 17.02 4.35 2.76
CA PRO A 255 17.88 5.14 1.88
C PRO A 255 17.20 5.32 0.53
N GLU A 256 17.06 6.56 0.12
CA GLU A 256 16.57 6.92 -1.21
C GLU A 256 17.48 7.98 -1.81
N GLY A 257 17.88 7.78 -3.04
CA GLY A 257 18.77 8.70 -3.72
C GLY A 257 18.64 8.62 -5.23
N ALA A 258 19.01 9.70 -5.87
CA ALA A 258 19.19 9.78 -7.31
C ALA A 258 20.54 10.42 -7.63
N THR A 259 21.16 9.98 -8.72
CA THR A 259 22.33 10.64 -9.28
C THR A 259 21.92 11.34 -10.57
N VAL A 260 22.05 12.67 -10.60
CA VAL A 260 21.75 13.48 -11.77
C VAL A 260 23.06 13.95 -12.39
N SER A 261 23.21 13.78 -13.68
CA SER A 261 24.37 14.22 -14.46
C SER A 261 23.92 15.05 -15.63
N LEU A 262 24.52 16.23 -15.80
CA LEU A 262 24.34 17.10 -16.96
C LEU A 262 25.59 16.99 -17.84
N ASP A 263 25.42 16.80 -19.14
CA ASP A 263 26.52 16.76 -20.09
C ASP A 263 26.74 18.15 -20.77
N LEU A 264 27.79 18.24 -21.55
CA LEU A 264 28.16 19.48 -22.24
C LEU A 264 27.17 19.90 -23.35
N TYR A 265 26.24 19.03 -23.72
CA TYR A 265 25.22 19.29 -24.74
C TYR A 265 23.86 19.65 -24.10
N GLY A 266 23.82 19.80 -22.77
CA GLY A 266 22.59 20.12 -22.05
C GLY A 266 21.67 18.93 -21.83
N LYS A 267 22.13 17.68 -22.06
CA LYS A 267 21.32 16.48 -21.81
C LYS A 267 21.49 16.00 -20.37
N VAL A 268 20.40 15.57 -19.77
CA VAL A 268 20.36 15.10 -18.39
C VAL A 268 20.23 13.60 -18.33
N THR A 269 21.09 12.95 -17.54
CA THR A 269 20.95 11.53 -17.20
C THR A 269 20.71 11.41 -15.70
N VAL A 270 19.61 10.76 -15.31
CA VAL A 270 19.31 10.42 -13.92
C VAL A 270 19.35 8.92 -13.68
N ARG A 271 20.07 8.50 -12.64
CA ARG A 271 20.13 7.11 -12.18
C ARG A 271 19.35 6.96 -10.89
N VAL A 272 18.42 6.01 -10.89
CA VAL A 272 17.55 5.70 -9.74
C VAL A 272 17.74 4.25 -9.29
N GLY A 273 17.55 4.00 -8.01
CA GLY A 273 17.78 2.70 -7.38
C GLY A 273 16.62 1.71 -7.49
N PHE A 274 15.62 1.96 -8.33
CA PHE A 274 14.45 1.10 -8.50
C PHE A 274 14.15 0.79 -9.95
N ALA A 275 13.41 -0.29 -10.20
CA ALA A 275 12.86 -0.63 -11.51
C ALA A 275 11.40 -0.18 -11.61
N LEU A 276 11.01 0.25 -12.80
CA LEU A 276 9.62 0.65 -13.09
C LEU A 276 8.71 -0.58 -13.14
N GLU A 277 7.58 -0.48 -12.47
CA GLU A 277 6.51 -1.50 -12.46
C GLU A 277 5.27 -1.08 -13.28
N GLY A 278 5.33 0.03 -14.00
CA GLY A 278 4.26 0.56 -14.85
C GLY A 278 3.55 1.79 -14.32
N GLN A 279 3.91 2.29 -13.12
CA GLN A 279 3.26 3.44 -12.49
C GLN A 279 3.75 4.82 -12.96
N GLY A 280 4.68 4.87 -13.93
CA GLY A 280 5.03 6.10 -14.63
C GLY A 280 6.12 6.95 -13.99
N GLN A 281 6.85 6.48 -12.96
CA GLN A 281 7.87 7.29 -12.29
C GLN A 281 8.95 7.82 -13.23
N TYR A 282 9.33 7.09 -14.30
CA TYR A 282 10.33 7.61 -15.23
C TYR A 282 9.84 8.87 -15.94
N THR A 283 8.56 8.87 -16.32
CA THR A 283 7.94 10.07 -16.93
C THR A 283 7.90 11.23 -15.92
N VAL A 284 7.45 10.96 -14.69
CA VAL A 284 7.39 11.97 -13.62
C VAL A 284 8.79 12.55 -13.33
N ILE A 285 9.80 11.70 -13.18
CA ILE A 285 11.19 12.14 -12.96
C ILE A 285 11.68 13.01 -14.13
N SER A 286 11.39 12.59 -15.38
CA SER A 286 11.75 13.37 -16.56
C SER A 286 11.07 14.73 -16.59
N GLN A 287 9.77 14.81 -16.24
CA GLN A 287 9.04 16.08 -16.15
C GLN A 287 9.65 17.01 -15.10
N VAL A 288 9.88 16.52 -13.88
CA VAL A 288 10.46 17.31 -12.80
C VAL A 288 11.83 17.87 -13.18
N LEU A 289 12.68 17.06 -13.83
CA LEU A 289 14.01 17.48 -14.24
C LEU A 289 13.96 18.42 -15.45
N ALA A 290 13.06 18.20 -16.40
CA ALA A 290 12.84 19.09 -17.53
C ALA A 290 12.43 20.49 -17.06
N ASP A 291 11.45 20.56 -16.14
CA ASP A 291 11.00 21.81 -15.54
C ASP A 291 12.12 22.50 -14.75
N TYR A 292 12.88 21.73 -13.96
CA TYR A 292 13.97 22.31 -13.15
C TYR A 292 15.11 22.89 -13.98
N PHE A 293 15.50 22.22 -15.08
CA PHE A 293 16.61 22.67 -15.94
C PHE A 293 16.15 23.54 -17.11
N GLY A 294 14.84 23.69 -17.36
CA GLY A 294 14.33 24.44 -18.51
C GLY A 294 14.66 23.78 -19.86
N ILE A 295 14.57 22.44 -19.93
CA ILE A 295 14.88 21.65 -21.13
C ILE A 295 13.66 20.79 -21.53
N GLU A 296 13.72 20.19 -22.72
CA GLU A 296 12.64 19.29 -23.17
C GLU A 296 12.69 17.94 -22.41
N ILE A 297 11.53 17.33 -22.23
CA ILE A 297 11.41 16.04 -21.52
C ILE A 297 12.24 14.94 -22.20
N ASP A 298 12.38 14.98 -23.53
CA ASP A 298 13.15 14.03 -24.32
C ASP A 298 14.68 14.18 -24.13
N ASP A 299 15.12 15.28 -23.51
CA ASP A 299 16.51 15.52 -23.16
C ASP A 299 16.90 14.87 -21.82
N VAL A 300 15.91 14.25 -21.13
CA VAL A 300 16.12 13.55 -19.86
C VAL A 300 16.11 12.05 -20.08
N ARG A 301 17.22 11.39 -19.77
CA ARG A 301 17.35 9.93 -19.76
C ARG A 301 17.28 9.38 -18.34
N VAL A 302 16.28 8.58 -18.04
CA VAL A 302 16.18 7.85 -16.78
C VAL A 302 16.79 6.47 -16.92
N VAL A 303 17.76 6.13 -16.05
CA VAL A 303 18.42 4.82 -15.98
C VAL A 303 17.93 4.09 -14.74
N HIS A 304 17.35 2.92 -14.96
CA HIS A 304 16.79 2.08 -13.91
C HIS A 304 17.85 1.34 -13.09
N GLN A 305 17.41 0.58 -12.09
CA GLN A 305 18.25 -0.05 -11.10
C GLN A 305 19.35 -0.94 -11.68
N ASP A 306 20.58 -0.57 -11.37
CA ASP A 306 21.79 -1.38 -11.50
C ASP A 306 22.65 -1.09 -10.28
N THR A 307 22.87 -2.08 -9.42
CA THR A 307 23.62 -1.90 -8.16
C THR A 307 25.08 -1.48 -8.35
N LEU A 308 25.59 -1.51 -9.57
CA LEU A 308 26.91 -1.00 -9.88
C LEU A 308 26.95 0.53 -10.01
N SER A 309 25.86 1.16 -10.44
CA SER A 309 25.84 2.57 -10.79
C SER A 309 24.71 3.39 -10.14
N ALA A 310 23.69 2.72 -9.63
CA ALA A 310 22.55 3.39 -8.97
C ALA A 310 22.80 3.57 -7.46
N PRO A 311 22.32 4.67 -6.87
CA PRO A 311 22.37 4.86 -5.43
C PRO A 311 21.51 3.80 -4.71
N PRO A 312 21.79 3.52 -3.43
CA PRO A 312 20.96 2.63 -2.63
C PRO A 312 19.50 3.07 -2.62
N HIS A 313 18.59 2.11 -2.69
CA HIS A 313 17.15 2.32 -2.65
C HIS A 313 16.45 1.09 -2.09
N PHE A 314 15.35 1.30 -1.37
CA PHE A 314 14.56 0.20 -0.80
C PHE A 314 13.70 -0.54 -1.85
N GLY A 315 13.38 0.12 -2.95
CA GLY A 315 12.49 -0.37 -4.01
C GLY A 315 11.23 0.49 -4.16
N PRO A 316 10.37 0.21 -5.16
CA PRO A 316 9.20 1.03 -5.46
C PRO A 316 7.99 0.72 -4.57
N GLY A 317 8.18 0.13 -3.41
CA GLY A 317 7.11 -0.20 -2.46
C GLY A 317 6.27 1.02 -2.08
N GLY A 318 4.93 0.92 -2.14
CA GLY A 318 4.02 2.03 -1.93
C GLY A 318 3.89 2.98 -3.11
N SER A 319 4.33 2.58 -4.30
CA SER A 319 4.27 3.38 -5.55
C SER A 319 5.09 4.67 -5.50
N ARG A 320 6.19 4.65 -4.78
CA ARG A 320 7.09 5.79 -4.61
C ARG A 320 7.96 6.00 -5.82
#